data_ee95d71b03d445e9562fd0992cb8b862
#
_entry.id   ee95d71b03d445e9562fd0992cb8b862
#
_cell.length_a   1.000
_cell.length_b   1.000
_cell.length_c   1.000
_cell.angle_alpha   90.00
_cell.angle_beta   90.00
_cell.angle_gamma   90.00
#
_symmetry.space_group_name_H-M   'P 1'
#
loop_
_entity.id
_entity.type
_entity.pdbx_description
1 polymer ?
#
loop_
_entity_poly.entity_id
_entity_poly.type
_entity_poly.pdbx_seq_one_letter_code
_entity_poly.pdbx_strand_id
1 'polypeptide(L)'
;MKKKLLSLMVIMSLVVSMTLGVTGCGSKSSDSDKKVLKVAFECAYAPYNWTQESPEVGNGKQAVKIKNADGYAYGYEVELAQRIADELGYELEVYKIEWSSILMGLQDGSYDAVMTGVCYSPERDETYDFSTPYYKRQIVGVVRADSEYANYTKLSQFAGKNTKLTTQIATNYVPYKDEVPGGVIATDYETSSECFLAVQNKTADMVILDYTCLLYTSPSPRDRTR
;
A
#
# COMPACT_ATOMS: atom_id res chain seq x y z
N MET A 1 23.88 46.52 -60.51
CA MET A 1 24.74 45.36 -60.23
C MET A 1 25.21 45.29 -58.79
N LYS A 2 25.63 46.38 -58.15
CA LYS A 2 26.16 46.41 -56.76
C LYS A 2 25.15 45.96 -55.66
N LYS A 3 23.85 46.26 -55.81
CA LYS A 3 22.78 45.84 -54.83
C LYS A 3 22.51 44.33 -54.83
N LYS A 4 22.61 43.64 -55.96
CA LYS A 4 22.43 42.19 -56.07
C LYS A 4 23.61 41.41 -55.48
N LEU A 5 24.82 41.98 -55.59
CA LEU A 5 26.02 41.36 -55.04
C LEU A 5 26.04 41.44 -53.49
N LEU A 6 25.52 42.55 -52.93
CA LEU A 6 25.41 42.72 -51.47
C LEU A 6 24.38 41.80 -50.87
N SER A 7 23.26 41.59 -51.57
CA SER A 7 22.21 40.63 -51.12
C SER A 7 22.70 39.17 -51.15
N LEU A 8 23.54 38.80 -52.11
CA LEU A 8 24.10 37.45 -52.20
C LEU A 8 25.10 37.17 -51.06
N MET A 9 25.93 38.17 -50.69
CA MET A 9 26.87 38.05 -49.57
C MET A 9 26.19 37.95 -48.23
N VAL A 10 25.04 38.65 -48.00
CA VAL A 10 24.27 38.54 -46.76
C VAL A 10 23.59 37.17 -46.62
N ILE A 11 23.08 36.64 -47.72
CA ILE A 11 22.47 35.26 -47.70
C ILE A 11 23.55 34.22 -47.49
N MET A 12 24.73 34.35 -48.05
CA MET A 12 25.84 33.42 -47.90
C MET A 12 26.43 33.47 -46.48
N SER A 13 26.46 34.63 -45.80
CA SER A 13 26.86 34.73 -44.40
C SER A 13 25.85 34.13 -43.40
N LEU A 14 24.55 34.16 -43.73
CA LEU A 14 23.51 33.54 -42.92
C LEU A 14 23.54 32.01 -43.02
N VAL A 15 23.88 31.44 -44.16
CA VAL A 15 23.98 29.99 -44.36
C VAL A 15 25.25 29.42 -43.70
N VAL A 16 26.38 30.16 -43.66
CA VAL A 16 27.62 29.73 -42.98
C VAL A 16 27.43 29.79 -41.47
N SER A 17 26.62 30.67 -40.90
CA SER A 17 26.38 30.72 -39.47
C SER A 17 25.43 29.60 -38.97
N MET A 18 24.66 28.96 -39.85
CA MET A 18 23.80 27.81 -39.48
C MET A 18 24.52 26.46 -39.49
N THR A 19 25.72 26.36 -40.10
CA THR A 19 26.48 25.11 -40.18
C THR A 19 27.53 24.91 -39.11
N LEU A 20 27.81 25.93 -38.28
CA LEU A 20 28.80 25.85 -37.19
C LEU A 20 28.17 25.56 -35.80
N GLY A 21 26.83 25.34 -35.73
CA GLY A 21 26.10 25.05 -34.50
C GLY A 21 25.84 23.57 -34.19
N VAL A 22 26.37 22.61 -34.98
CA VAL A 22 26.00 21.18 -34.86
C VAL A 22 27.17 20.29 -34.43
N THR A 23 28.20 20.81 -33.80
CA THR A 23 29.26 19.98 -33.18
C THR A 23 29.39 20.25 -31.70
N GLY A 24 28.27 20.10 -31.00
CA GLY A 24 28.20 19.96 -29.56
C GLY A 24 27.58 18.62 -29.19
N CYS A 25 28.20 17.51 -29.66
CA CYS A 25 27.95 16.19 -29.07
C CYS A 25 28.59 16.17 -27.66
N GLY A 26 28.01 16.89 -26.73
CA GLY A 26 28.08 16.52 -25.34
C GLY A 26 27.21 15.27 -25.20
N SER A 27 27.84 14.13 -24.94
CA SER A 27 27.15 12.95 -24.42
C SER A 27 26.48 13.35 -23.09
N LYS A 28 25.32 13.95 -23.15
CA LYS A 28 24.36 13.76 -22.07
C LYS A 28 24.03 12.28 -22.14
N SER A 29 24.56 11.50 -21.18
CA SER A 29 23.92 10.27 -20.81
C SER A 29 22.42 10.54 -20.85
N SER A 30 21.71 9.89 -21.74
CA SER A 30 20.26 9.82 -21.70
C SER A 30 19.96 9.08 -20.40
N ASP A 31 19.76 9.85 -19.34
CA ASP A 31 18.86 9.47 -18.30
C ASP A 31 17.53 9.40 -19.04
N SER A 32 17.25 8.22 -19.59
CA SER A 32 15.96 7.94 -20.21
C SER A 32 14.98 8.20 -19.08
N ASP A 33 14.05 9.14 -19.29
CA ASP A 33 12.92 9.36 -18.39
C ASP A 33 12.25 7.99 -18.18
N LYS A 34 12.73 7.25 -17.18
CA LYS A 34 12.09 6.00 -16.79
C LYS A 34 10.68 6.37 -16.39
N LYS A 35 9.73 5.72 -17.03
CA LYS A 35 8.34 5.85 -16.60
C LYS A 35 8.24 5.40 -15.15
N VAL A 36 7.38 6.04 -14.40
CA VAL A 36 7.19 5.79 -12.99
C VAL A 36 5.87 5.06 -12.78
N LEU A 37 5.88 4.04 -11.94
CA LEU A 37 4.69 3.39 -11.42
C LEU A 37 4.47 3.87 -9.98
N LYS A 38 3.44 4.69 -9.77
CA LYS A 38 3.07 5.21 -8.45
C LYS A 38 2.08 4.26 -7.78
N VAL A 39 2.48 3.67 -6.67
CA VAL A 39 1.63 2.72 -5.94
C VAL A 39 1.40 3.21 -4.51
N ALA A 40 0.13 3.25 -4.12
CA ALA A 40 -0.26 3.58 -2.76
C ALA A 40 -0.43 2.31 -1.90
N PHE A 41 0.10 2.38 -0.69
CA PHE A 41 0.03 1.36 0.36
C PHE A 41 -0.36 2.00 1.69
N GLU A 42 -1.01 1.26 2.57
CA GLU A 42 -1.22 1.68 3.96
C GLU A 42 0.11 1.73 4.73
N CYS A 43 1.04 0.84 4.39
CA CYS A 43 2.33 0.65 5.06
C CYS A 43 2.22 0.40 6.58
N ALA A 44 1.10 -0.18 7.01
CA ALA A 44 0.78 -0.58 8.38
C ALA A 44 0.15 -1.98 8.46
N TYR A 45 0.22 -2.76 7.38
CA TYR A 45 -0.46 -4.04 7.17
C TYR A 45 0.54 -5.19 6.97
N ALA A 46 1.27 -5.56 8.02
CA ALA A 46 2.21 -6.69 7.96
C ALA A 46 1.45 -8.04 7.84
N PRO A 47 1.96 -9.02 7.06
CA PRO A 47 3.23 -9.06 6.32
C PRO A 47 3.11 -8.57 4.87
N TYR A 48 2.03 -7.92 4.51
CA TYR A 48 1.77 -7.50 3.14
C TYR A 48 2.51 -6.22 2.79
N ASN A 49 2.37 -5.19 3.61
CA ASN A 49 3.09 -3.94 3.47
C ASN A 49 3.24 -3.25 4.84
N TRP A 50 4.45 -2.86 5.21
CA TRP A 50 4.72 -2.14 6.46
C TRP A 50 5.87 -1.15 6.31
N THR A 51 5.97 -0.21 7.24
CA THR A 51 7.07 0.75 7.33
C THR A 51 8.19 0.20 8.21
N GLN A 52 9.45 0.34 7.76
CA GLN A 52 10.66 0.08 8.55
C GLN A 52 11.65 1.24 8.45
N GLU A 53 12.60 1.32 9.40
CA GLU A 53 13.56 2.44 9.49
C GLU A 53 14.74 2.29 8.52
N SER A 54 15.16 1.06 8.25
CA SER A 54 16.32 0.73 7.41
C SER A 54 15.89 0.18 6.05
N PRO A 55 16.63 0.47 4.98
CA PRO A 55 16.40 -0.17 3.69
C PRO A 55 16.79 -1.66 3.67
N GLU A 56 17.67 -2.10 4.58
CA GLU A 56 18.18 -3.47 4.59
C GLU A 56 17.08 -4.44 5.02
N VAL A 57 16.87 -5.46 4.20
CA VAL A 57 16.08 -6.65 4.52
C VAL A 57 16.93 -7.88 4.27
N GLY A 58 16.64 -8.96 4.96
CA GLY A 58 17.41 -10.19 4.80
C GLY A 58 17.53 -10.66 3.34
N ASN A 59 18.51 -11.48 3.05
CA ASN A 59 18.73 -12.12 1.73
C ASN A 59 19.09 -11.15 0.57
N GLY A 60 19.71 -10.02 0.86
CA GLY A 60 20.17 -9.06 -0.14
C GLY A 60 19.06 -8.25 -0.81
N LYS A 61 17.82 -8.34 -0.32
CA LYS A 61 16.72 -7.48 -0.73
C LYS A 61 16.77 -6.15 -0.02
N GLN A 62 16.15 -5.15 -0.61
CA GLN A 62 16.00 -3.83 -0.02
C GLN A 62 14.54 -3.40 0.01
N ALA A 63 14.16 -2.72 1.08
CA ALA A 63 12.89 -2.04 1.20
C ALA A 63 12.89 -0.76 0.33
N VAL A 64 11.73 -0.37 -0.15
CA VAL A 64 11.57 0.77 -1.05
C VAL A 64 11.35 2.04 -0.23
N LYS A 65 12.08 3.12 -0.55
CA LYS A 65 11.90 4.42 0.11
C LYS A 65 10.48 4.94 -0.10
N ILE A 66 9.81 5.33 0.98
CA ILE A 66 8.51 5.97 0.93
C ILE A 66 8.68 7.42 0.47
N LYS A 67 7.91 7.86 -0.52
CA LYS A 67 8.07 9.20 -1.13
C LYS A 67 7.53 10.33 -0.27
N ASN A 68 6.44 10.10 0.43
CA ASN A 68 5.70 11.11 1.19
C ASN A 68 5.79 10.94 2.71
N ALA A 69 6.62 10.03 3.20
CA ALA A 69 6.85 9.81 4.63
C ALA A 69 8.27 9.33 4.90
N ASP A 70 8.68 9.38 6.16
CA ASP A 70 9.95 8.80 6.60
C ASP A 70 9.89 7.26 6.59
N GLY A 71 11.05 6.63 6.38
CA GLY A 71 11.18 5.17 6.38
C GLY A 71 11.08 4.53 5.01
N TYR A 72 10.96 3.22 5.02
CA TYR A 72 10.98 2.35 3.85
C TYR A 72 9.81 1.38 3.93
N ALA A 73 9.14 1.17 2.82
CA ALA A 73 8.08 0.17 2.71
C ALA A 73 8.67 -1.19 2.35
N TYR A 74 8.20 -2.23 3.01
CA TYR A 74 8.53 -3.61 2.70
C TYR A 74 7.33 -4.53 2.92
N GLY A 75 7.37 -5.71 2.34
CA GLY A 75 6.35 -6.74 2.46
C GLY A 75 6.02 -7.40 1.13
N TYR A 76 5.15 -8.40 1.20
CA TYR A 76 4.74 -9.19 0.05
C TYR A 76 4.21 -8.34 -1.12
N GLU A 77 3.35 -7.36 -0.83
CA GLU A 77 2.74 -6.50 -1.86
C GLU A 77 3.75 -5.49 -2.41
N VAL A 78 4.67 -4.99 -1.59
CA VAL A 78 5.74 -4.10 -2.05
C VAL A 78 6.70 -4.84 -2.99
N GLU A 79 7.07 -6.09 -2.67
CA GLU A 79 7.86 -6.92 -3.57
C GLU A 79 7.12 -7.25 -4.87
N LEU A 80 5.82 -7.48 -4.80
CA LEU A 80 5.00 -7.72 -5.99
C LEU A 80 4.94 -6.48 -6.89
N ALA A 81 4.72 -5.29 -6.29
CA ALA A 81 4.74 -4.02 -7.01
C ALA A 81 6.10 -3.75 -7.67
N GLN A 82 7.21 -4.05 -6.98
CA GLN A 82 8.56 -3.92 -7.56
C GLN A 82 8.73 -4.81 -8.78
N ARG A 83 8.29 -6.07 -8.72
CA ARG A 83 8.35 -6.98 -9.87
C ARG A 83 7.52 -6.50 -11.03
N ILE A 84 6.32 -5.96 -10.78
CA ILE A 84 5.46 -5.39 -11.82
C ILE A 84 6.17 -4.19 -12.49
N ALA A 85 6.75 -3.29 -11.69
CA ALA A 85 7.48 -2.14 -12.22
C ALA A 85 8.68 -2.58 -13.07
N ASP A 86 9.46 -3.56 -12.59
CA ASP A 86 10.61 -4.11 -13.30
C ASP A 86 10.21 -4.72 -14.66
N GLU A 87 9.14 -5.52 -14.70
CA GLU A 87 8.62 -6.13 -15.94
C GLU A 87 8.10 -5.09 -16.94
N LEU A 88 7.56 -3.98 -16.45
CA LEU A 88 7.13 -2.86 -17.29
C LEU A 88 8.28 -1.92 -17.69
N GLY A 89 9.47 -2.08 -17.12
CA GLY A 89 10.59 -1.16 -17.30
C GLY A 89 10.36 0.20 -16.64
N TYR A 90 9.59 0.26 -15.57
CA TYR A 90 9.25 1.46 -14.81
C TYR A 90 10.06 1.53 -13.51
N GLU A 91 10.16 2.72 -12.93
CA GLU A 91 10.62 2.92 -11.57
C GLU A 91 9.41 2.84 -10.61
N LEU A 92 9.52 2.08 -9.52
CA LEU A 92 8.47 2.04 -8.50
C LEU A 92 8.59 3.24 -7.57
N GLU A 93 7.51 3.99 -7.40
CA GLU A 93 7.33 4.97 -6.35
C GLU A 93 6.27 4.51 -5.36
N VAL A 94 6.63 4.43 -4.08
CA VAL A 94 5.75 4.01 -2.99
C VAL A 94 5.25 5.22 -2.22
N TYR A 95 3.92 5.29 -2.05
CA TYR A 95 3.24 6.31 -1.27
C TYR A 95 2.52 5.67 -0.09
N LYS A 96 2.75 6.20 1.11
CA LYS A 96 2.04 5.79 2.32
C LYS A 96 0.79 6.64 2.49
N ILE A 97 -0.37 5.99 2.53
CA ILE A 97 -1.68 6.66 2.60
C ILE A 97 -2.51 5.97 3.67
N GLU A 98 -3.24 6.75 4.44
CA GLU A 98 -4.21 6.25 5.42
C GLU A 98 -5.27 5.40 4.72
N TRP A 99 -5.65 4.29 5.36
CA TRP A 99 -6.60 3.33 4.81
C TRP A 99 -7.92 3.97 4.36
N SER A 100 -8.50 4.83 5.19
CA SER A 100 -9.80 5.46 4.94
C SER A 100 -9.84 6.36 3.70
N SER A 101 -8.68 6.83 3.22
CA SER A 101 -8.56 7.74 2.08
C SER A 101 -7.85 7.15 0.86
N ILE A 102 -7.31 5.94 0.96
CA ILE A 102 -6.40 5.39 -0.04
C ILE A 102 -7.02 5.22 -1.44
N LEU A 103 -8.30 4.89 -1.52
CA LEU A 103 -8.99 4.72 -2.80
C LEU A 103 -9.31 6.06 -3.49
N MET A 104 -9.38 7.16 -2.73
CA MET A 104 -9.67 8.49 -3.31
C MET A 104 -8.55 8.94 -4.24
N GLY A 105 -7.28 8.72 -3.87
CA GLY A 105 -6.14 9.09 -4.70
C GLY A 105 -5.98 8.25 -5.97
N LEU A 106 -6.58 7.05 -6.02
CA LEU A 106 -6.68 6.27 -7.25
C LEU A 106 -7.69 6.91 -8.21
N GLN A 107 -8.82 7.37 -7.69
CA GLN A 107 -9.89 7.97 -8.48
C GLN A 107 -9.47 9.32 -9.09
N ASP A 108 -8.69 10.13 -8.38
CA ASP A 108 -8.21 11.44 -8.86
C ASP A 108 -6.90 11.37 -9.67
N GLY A 109 -6.32 10.17 -9.84
CA GLY A 109 -5.10 9.94 -10.60
C GLY A 109 -3.81 10.33 -9.87
N SER A 110 -3.84 10.50 -8.55
CA SER A 110 -2.63 10.73 -7.74
C SER A 110 -1.70 9.53 -7.74
N TYR A 111 -2.25 8.31 -7.90
CA TYR A 111 -1.54 7.04 -8.00
C TYR A 111 -2.04 6.24 -9.19
N ASP A 112 -1.19 5.36 -9.70
CA ASP A 112 -1.54 4.44 -10.78
C ASP A 112 -2.21 3.16 -10.27
N ALA A 113 -1.88 2.76 -9.02
CA ALA A 113 -2.44 1.58 -8.37
C ALA A 113 -2.48 1.71 -6.84
N VAL A 114 -3.36 0.93 -6.22
CA VAL A 114 -3.41 0.69 -4.78
C VAL A 114 -3.16 -0.79 -4.52
N MET A 115 -2.19 -1.11 -3.65
CA MET A 115 -1.86 -2.47 -3.25
C MET A 115 -1.73 -2.54 -1.73
N THR A 116 -2.83 -2.87 -1.04
CA THR A 116 -2.87 -2.90 0.43
C THR A 116 -4.01 -3.78 0.95
N GLY A 117 -4.15 -4.97 0.37
CA GLY A 117 -5.19 -5.91 0.77
C GLY A 117 -6.61 -5.44 0.46
N VAL A 118 -6.78 -4.47 -0.45
CA VAL A 118 -8.11 -4.04 -0.89
C VAL A 118 -8.79 -5.18 -1.63
N CYS A 119 -9.85 -5.70 -1.02
CA CYS A 119 -10.60 -6.80 -1.61
C CYS A 119 -11.66 -6.31 -2.57
N TYR A 120 -11.87 -7.12 -3.59
CA TYR A 120 -13.02 -6.99 -4.47
C TYR A 120 -14.33 -6.97 -3.66
N SER A 121 -15.23 -6.10 -4.03
CA SER A 121 -16.65 -6.17 -3.73
C SER A 121 -17.44 -5.60 -4.92
N PRO A 122 -18.69 -6.03 -5.15
CA PRO A 122 -19.52 -5.48 -6.23
C PRO A 122 -19.63 -3.95 -6.17
N GLU A 123 -19.73 -3.39 -4.98
CA GLU A 123 -19.83 -1.94 -4.76
C GLU A 123 -18.53 -1.21 -5.19
N ARG A 124 -17.35 -1.78 -4.89
CA ARG A 124 -16.07 -1.20 -5.29
C ARG A 124 -15.82 -1.36 -6.79
N ASP A 125 -16.28 -2.45 -7.38
CA ASP A 125 -16.14 -2.75 -8.80
C ASP A 125 -16.93 -1.77 -9.71
N GLU A 126 -17.92 -1.07 -9.15
CA GLU A 126 -18.62 0.02 -9.85
C GLU A 126 -17.73 1.23 -10.14
N THR A 127 -16.63 1.38 -9.39
CA THR A 127 -15.77 2.58 -9.44
C THR A 127 -14.32 2.28 -9.78
N TYR A 128 -13.83 1.08 -9.44
CA TYR A 128 -12.42 0.71 -9.54
C TYR A 128 -12.25 -0.61 -10.28
N ASP A 129 -11.26 -0.67 -11.17
CA ASP A 129 -10.84 -1.91 -11.81
C ASP A 129 -9.98 -2.76 -10.87
N PHE A 130 -10.25 -4.06 -10.82
CA PHE A 130 -9.50 -5.01 -10.02
C PHE A 130 -8.67 -5.96 -10.89
N SER A 131 -7.46 -6.27 -10.44
CA SER A 131 -6.67 -7.35 -11.00
C SER A 131 -7.28 -8.72 -10.66
N THR A 132 -6.74 -9.79 -11.26
CA THR A 132 -6.98 -11.12 -10.72
C THR A 132 -6.49 -11.22 -9.27
N PRO A 133 -7.18 -11.96 -8.40
CA PRO A 133 -6.76 -12.11 -7.01
C PRO A 133 -5.36 -12.74 -6.90
N TYR A 134 -4.43 -12.05 -6.27
CA TYR A 134 -3.07 -12.53 -5.99
C TYR A 134 -2.91 -13.14 -4.60
N TYR A 135 -3.96 -13.09 -3.78
CA TYR A 135 -3.98 -13.62 -2.41
C TYR A 135 -5.40 -14.07 -2.01
N LYS A 136 -5.46 -15.16 -1.21
CA LYS A 136 -6.69 -15.62 -0.57
C LYS A 136 -6.54 -15.48 0.94
N ARG A 137 -7.49 -14.82 1.58
CA ARG A 137 -7.48 -14.60 3.02
C ARG A 137 -8.50 -15.49 3.74
N GLN A 138 -8.28 -15.66 5.04
CA GLN A 138 -9.21 -16.28 5.96
C GLN A 138 -9.56 -15.28 7.05
N ILE A 139 -10.85 -15.00 7.21
CA ILE A 139 -11.34 -14.08 8.24
C ILE A 139 -11.52 -14.85 9.55
N VAL A 140 -11.01 -14.28 10.64
CA VAL A 140 -11.06 -14.85 11.97
C VAL A 140 -11.45 -13.82 13.02
N GLY A 141 -12.10 -14.28 14.10
CA GLY A 141 -12.24 -13.50 15.33
C GLY A 141 -11.10 -13.82 16.29
N VAL A 142 -10.43 -12.79 16.79
CA VAL A 142 -9.31 -12.93 17.74
C VAL A 142 -9.70 -12.33 19.08
N VAL A 143 -9.51 -13.12 20.13
CA VAL A 143 -9.79 -12.75 21.53
C VAL A 143 -8.52 -12.90 22.38
N ARG A 144 -8.48 -12.26 23.54
CA ARG A 144 -7.35 -12.47 24.46
C ARG A 144 -7.33 -13.92 25.01
N ALA A 145 -6.13 -14.44 25.17
CA ALA A 145 -5.91 -15.77 25.74
C ALA A 145 -6.35 -15.89 27.23
N ASP A 146 -6.43 -14.76 27.94
CA ASP A 146 -6.87 -14.68 29.34
C ASP A 146 -8.36 -14.33 29.48
N SER A 147 -9.11 -14.26 28.39
CA SER A 147 -10.55 -13.95 28.42
C SER A 147 -11.42 -15.22 28.62
N GLU A 148 -12.66 -15.03 29.04
CA GLU A 148 -13.64 -16.13 29.08
C GLU A 148 -13.89 -16.75 27.72
N TYR A 149 -13.56 -16.06 26.62
CA TYR A 149 -13.74 -16.46 25.23
C TYR A 149 -12.60 -17.32 24.67
N ALA A 150 -11.48 -17.45 25.41
CA ALA A 150 -10.24 -18.09 24.90
C ALA A 150 -10.43 -19.52 24.38
N ASN A 151 -11.39 -20.24 24.92
CA ASN A 151 -11.66 -21.63 24.55
C ASN A 151 -12.91 -21.78 23.63
N TYR A 152 -13.49 -20.69 23.14
CA TYR A 152 -14.62 -20.76 22.24
C TYR A 152 -14.15 -21.19 20.83
N THR A 153 -14.90 -22.11 20.25
CA THR A 153 -14.61 -22.71 18.94
C THR A 153 -15.74 -22.50 17.94
N LYS A 154 -16.88 -21.94 18.40
CA LYS A 154 -18.07 -21.70 17.59
C LYS A 154 -18.67 -20.34 17.93
N LEU A 155 -19.16 -19.63 16.92
CA LEU A 155 -19.82 -18.33 17.12
C LEU A 155 -21.06 -18.43 18.04
N SER A 156 -21.78 -19.56 18.02
CA SER A 156 -22.95 -19.75 18.89
C SER A 156 -22.65 -19.65 20.39
N GLN A 157 -21.40 -19.82 20.81
CA GLN A 157 -20.99 -19.71 22.21
C GLN A 157 -20.97 -18.25 22.71
N PHE A 158 -20.95 -17.30 21.82
CA PHE A 158 -21.01 -15.86 22.13
C PHE A 158 -22.43 -15.35 22.41
N ALA A 159 -23.46 -16.16 22.16
CA ALA A 159 -24.86 -15.77 22.37
C ALA A 159 -25.10 -15.26 23.79
N GLY A 160 -25.63 -14.03 23.92
CA GLY A 160 -25.94 -13.40 25.20
C GLY A 160 -24.74 -12.88 25.99
N LYS A 161 -23.53 -12.88 25.39
CA LYS A 161 -22.29 -12.44 26.08
C LYS A 161 -22.03 -10.94 25.99
N ASN A 162 -22.74 -10.22 25.14
CA ASN A 162 -22.48 -8.79 24.88
C ASN A 162 -21.02 -8.49 24.50
N THR A 163 -20.43 -9.38 23.71
CA THR A 163 -19.04 -9.33 23.27
C THR A 163 -18.77 -8.06 22.48
N LYS A 164 -17.86 -7.21 22.91
CA LYS A 164 -17.49 -5.97 22.23
C LYS A 164 -16.61 -6.27 21.03
N LEU A 165 -17.11 -5.95 19.84
CA LEU A 165 -16.48 -6.28 18.54
C LEU A 165 -15.85 -5.04 17.92
N THR A 166 -14.59 -5.15 17.47
CA THR A 166 -13.89 -4.14 16.70
C THR A 166 -13.33 -4.74 15.41
N THR A 167 -13.07 -3.90 14.42
CA THR A 167 -12.36 -4.22 13.19
C THR A 167 -11.75 -2.97 12.60
N GLN A 168 -11.02 -3.09 11.49
CA GLN A 168 -10.55 -1.94 10.73
C GLN A 168 -11.73 -1.31 9.98
N ILE A 169 -11.85 0.02 10.04
CA ILE A 169 -12.95 0.79 9.42
C ILE A 169 -13.03 0.55 7.92
N ALA A 170 -14.22 0.70 7.35
CA ALA A 170 -14.45 0.64 5.90
C ALA A 170 -13.87 -0.60 5.19
N THR A 171 -13.65 -1.70 5.93
CA THR A 171 -13.20 -2.98 5.37
C THR A 171 -14.38 -3.92 5.12
N ASN A 172 -14.11 -4.97 4.32
CA ASN A 172 -15.05 -6.07 4.15
C ASN A 172 -15.17 -6.95 5.42
N TYR A 173 -14.52 -6.58 6.53
CA TYR A 173 -14.67 -7.24 7.83
C TYR A 173 -15.89 -6.74 8.60
N VAL A 174 -16.31 -5.50 8.36
CA VAL A 174 -17.41 -4.86 9.11
C VAL A 174 -18.68 -5.70 9.15
N PRO A 175 -19.18 -6.27 8.04
CA PRO A 175 -20.39 -7.10 8.05
C PRO A 175 -20.28 -8.37 8.91
N TYR A 176 -19.08 -8.91 9.11
CA TYR A 176 -18.91 -10.13 9.93
C TYR A 176 -19.17 -9.91 11.43
N LYS A 177 -19.24 -8.66 11.88
CA LYS A 177 -19.66 -8.35 13.25
C LYS A 177 -21.10 -8.80 13.51
N ASP A 178 -21.96 -8.73 12.50
CA ASP A 178 -23.37 -9.14 12.61
C ASP A 178 -23.53 -10.67 12.69
N GLU A 179 -22.50 -11.43 12.31
CA GLU A 179 -22.49 -12.89 12.42
C GLU A 179 -22.18 -13.39 13.84
N VAL A 180 -21.70 -12.50 14.74
CA VAL A 180 -21.39 -12.87 16.13
C VAL A 180 -22.65 -12.70 16.99
N PRO A 181 -23.28 -13.79 17.47
CA PRO A 181 -24.52 -13.70 18.23
C PRO A 181 -24.36 -12.94 19.53
N GLY A 182 -25.15 -11.87 19.71
CA GLY A 182 -25.07 -11.01 20.90
C GLY A 182 -23.84 -10.12 20.92
N GLY A 183 -23.19 -9.90 19.74
CA GLY A 183 -22.10 -8.96 19.59
C GLY A 183 -22.57 -7.51 19.81
N VAL A 184 -21.73 -6.71 20.44
CA VAL A 184 -21.91 -5.27 20.65
C VAL A 184 -20.83 -4.54 19.88
N ILE A 185 -21.22 -3.59 19.05
CA ILE A 185 -20.26 -2.82 18.23
C ILE A 185 -19.44 -1.90 19.16
N ALA A 186 -18.12 -2.10 19.17
CA ALA A 186 -17.16 -1.17 19.73
C ALA A 186 -16.63 -0.21 18.67
N THR A 187 -15.70 0.69 19.03
CA THR A 187 -15.02 1.57 18.09
C THR A 187 -14.19 0.76 17.11
N ASP A 188 -14.34 1.04 15.83
CA ASP A 188 -13.45 0.56 14.78
C ASP A 188 -12.28 1.53 14.60
N TYR A 189 -11.13 1.05 14.12
CA TYR A 189 -9.90 1.82 14.05
C TYR A 189 -9.33 1.85 12.63
N GLU A 190 -8.43 2.80 12.37
CA GLU A 190 -7.81 3.00 11.07
C GLU A 190 -6.89 1.84 10.68
N THR A 191 -6.15 1.28 11.65
CA THR A 191 -5.19 0.20 11.42
C THR A 191 -5.53 -1.08 12.18
N SER A 192 -5.11 -2.22 11.63
CA SER A 192 -5.22 -3.52 12.32
C SER A 192 -4.48 -3.54 13.66
N SER A 193 -3.36 -2.83 13.78
CA SER A 193 -2.59 -2.72 15.02
C SER A 193 -3.36 -2.03 16.13
N GLU A 194 -4.10 -0.96 15.82
CA GLU A 194 -4.97 -0.28 16.79
C GLU A 194 -6.11 -1.18 17.25
N CYS A 195 -6.69 -1.98 16.35
CA CYS A 195 -7.70 -2.99 16.71
C CYS A 195 -7.15 -4.01 17.71
N PHE A 196 -5.92 -4.49 17.52
CA PHE A 196 -5.26 -5.38 18.48
C PHE A 196 -5.02 -4.72 19.82
N LEU A 197 -4.58 -3.46 19.83
CA LEU A 197 -4.40 -2.68 21.06
C LEU A 197 -5.73 -2.51 21.81
N ALA A 198 -6.84 -2.30 21.11
CA ALA A 198 -8.17 -2.22 21.73
C ALA A 198 -8.54 -3.52 22.45
N VAL A 199 -8.26 -4.67 21.85
CA VAL A 199 -8.48 -5.98 22.47
C VAL A 199 -7.54 -6.20 23.66
N GLN A 200 -6.26 -5.84 23.52
CA GLN A 200 -5.26 -5.93 24.59
C GLN A 200 -5.65 -5.05 25.79
N ASN A 201 -6.10 -3.83 25.55
CA ASN A 201 -6.50 -2.87 26.56
C ASN A 201 -7.92 -3.09 27.11
N LYS A 202 -8.63 -4.14 26.65
CA LYS A 202 -9.99 -4.52 27.09
C LYS A 202 -11.08 -3.49 26.73
N THR A 203 -10.82 -2.58 25.78
CA THR A 203 -11.84 -1.69 25.21
C THR A 203 -12.70 -2.41 24.17
N ALA A 204 -12.17 -3.47 23.57
CA ALA A 204 -12.88 -4.47 22.81
C ALA A 204 -12.57 -5.88 23.36
N ASP A 205 -13.45 -6.84 23.09
CA ASP A 205 -13.27 -8.23 23.51
C ASP A 205 -12.76 -9.10 22.35
N MET A 206 -13.16 -8.77 21.12
CA MET A 206 -12.80 -9.48 19.91
C MET A 206 -12.48 -8.48 18.79
N VAL A 207 -11.43 -8.78 18.02
CA VAL A 207 -11.17 -8.15 16.73
C VAL A 207 -11.45 -9.14 15.60
N ILE A 208 -12.10 -8.69 14.54
CA ILE A 208 -12.36 -9.47 13.31
C ILE A 208 -11.40 -8.95 12.23
N LEU A 209 -10.59 -9.86 11.66
CA LEU A 209 -9.57 -9.51 10.67
C LEU A 209 -9.06 -10.73 9.90
N ASP A 210 -8.08 -10.54 9.03
CA ASP A 210 -7.38 -11.61 8.32
C ASP A 210 -6.48 -12.41 9.28
N TYR A 211 -6.53 -13.74 9.18
CA TYR A 211 -5.69 -14.66 9.97
C TYR A 211 -4.19 -14.35 9.84
N THR A 212 -3.73 -13.95 8.67
CA THR A 212 -2.32 -13.65 8.43
C THR A 212 -1.84 -12.44 9.25
N CYS A 213 -2.70 -11.45 9.45
CA CYS A 213 -2.39 -10.29 10.32
C CYS A 213 -2.11 -10.72 11.76
N LEU A 214 -2.84 -11.72 12.25
CA LEU A 214 -2.63 -12.26 13.59
C LEU A 214 -1.20 -12.78 13.79
N LEU A 215 -0.61 -13.41 12.78
CA LEU A 215 0.71 -14.02 12.87
C LEU A 215 1.84 -12.99 13.00
N TYR A 216 1.65 -11.78 12.45
CA TYR A 216 2.69 -10.76 12.33
C TYR A 216 2.46 -9.53 13.22
N THR A 217 1.22 -9.24 13.59
CA THR A 217 0.87 -8.08 14.43
C THR A 217 0.67 -8.44 15.90
N SER A 218 0.37 -9.71 16.19
CA SER A 218 0.29 -10.18 17.58
C SER A 218 1.70 -10.26 18.17
N PRO A 219 1.91 -9.82 19.44
CA PRO A 219 3.19 -10.02 20.13
C PRO A 219 3.60 -11.48 20.01
N SER A 220 4.84 -11.72 19.57
CA SER A 220 5.40 -13.07 19.41
C SER A 220 5.17 -13.88 20.69
N PRO A 221 4.91 -15.20 20.59
CA PRO A 221 4.92 -16.08 21.76
C PRO A 221 6.21 -15.98 22.59
N ARG A 222 7.31 -15.49 21.99
CA ARG A 222 8.59 -15.23 22.69
C ARG A 222 8.54 -13.98 23.58
N ASP A 223 7.65 -13.03 23.33
CA ASP A 223 7.50 -11.82 24.14
C ASP A 223 6.57 -12.05 25.36
N ARG A 224 5.88 -13.21 25.42
CA ARG A 224 5.02 -13.59 26.55
C ARG A 224 5.79 -14.15 27.75
N THR A 225 7.10 -14.28 27.67
CA THR A 225 7.99 -14.83 28.72
C THR A 225 8.90 -13.78 29.36
N ARG A 226 8.60 -12.49 29.22
CA ARG A 226 9.30 -11.42 29.95
C ARG A 226 8.36 -10.64 30.83
#